data_7e723129f5239ae77232d8bac1eb526c
#
_entry.id   7e723129f5239ae77232d8bac1eb526c
#
_cell.length_a   1.000
_cell.length_b   1.000
_cell.length_c   1.000
_cell.angle_alpha   90.00
_cell.angle_beta   90.00
_cell.angle_gamma   90.00
#
_symmetry.space_group_name_H-M   'P 1'
#
loop_
_entity.id
_entity.type
_entity.pdbx_description
1 polymer ?
#
loop_
_entity_poly.entity_id
_entity_poly.type
_entity_poly.pdbx_seq_one_letter_code
_entity_poly.pdbx_strand_id
1 'polypeptide(L)'
;VAALAAAGVFVAGTAYAAAPSPLPLLRPPGAGEPARFAARCVRCGRCLEACPYQAIHAAPLNAGREASTPFLNARAQACRLCRDFPCAAACPTGALEMPAERKAAAMGVAVINEDTCLSFQGMRCEVCYRACPLIDEAIRIDYRPREGDAIHAVFAPQVIDEDCAGCGLCEQRCPVSDPAPAIVVVPTGADAAAYTARRNGEA
;
A
#
# COMPACT_ATOMS: atom_id res chain seq x y z
N VAL A 1 51.42 27.43 -44.02
CA VAL A 1 51.20 26.28 -43.16
C VAL A 1 50.29 26.74 -42.01
N ALA A 2 48.97 26.48 -42.10
CA ALA A 2 47.99 26.87 -41.10
C ALA A 2 47.79 25.70 -40.13
N ALA A 3 48.01 25.95 -38.84
CA ALA A 3 47.74 25.00 -37.77
C ALA A 3 46.26 25.13 -37.34
N LEU A 4 45.49 24.08 -37.57
CA LEU A 4 44.12 23.93 -37.02
C LEU A 4 44.22 23.46 -35.58
N ALA A 5 43.87 24.33 -34.64
CA ALA A 5 43.66 23.96 -33.24
C ALA A 5 42.28 23.32 -33.09
N ALA A 6 42.24 22.03 -32.78
CA ALA A 6 41.03 21.31 -32.41
C ALA A 6 40.63 21.69 -30.99
N ALA A 7 39.57 22.48 -30.83
CA ALA A 7 38.94 22.73 -29.54
C ALA A 7 38.12 21.51 -29.14
N GLY A 8 38.60 20.75 -28.18
CA GLY A 8 37.85 19.66 -27.55
C GLY A 8 36.74 20.21 -26.70
N VAL A 9 35.49 19.94 -27.08
CA VAL A 9 34.32 20.21 -26.25
C VAL A 9 34.28 19.16 -25.15
N PHE A 10 34.68 19.55 -23.94
CA PHE A 10 34.42 18.75 -22.72
C PHE A 10 32.92 18.91 -22.38
N VAL A 11 32.12 17.93 -22.73
CA VAL A 11 30.80 17.79 -22.19
C VAL A 11 30.96 17.32 -20.74
N ALA A 12 30.85 18.27 -19.80
CA ALA A 12 30.74 17.94 -18.40
C ALA A 12 29.43 17.13 -18.24
N GLY A 13 29.56 15.81 -18.09
CA GLY A 13 28.46 14.94 -17.73
C GLY A 13 27.92 15.37 -16.36
N THR A 14 26.87 16.19 -16.36
CA THR A 14 26.04 16.36 -15.15
C THR A 14 25.48 15.00 -14.82
N ALA A 15 25.99 14.39 -13.75
CA ALA A 15 25.38 13.20 -13.18
C ALA A 15 23.93 13.58 -12.83
N TYR A 16 23.00 13.17 -13.67
CA TYR A 16 21.58 13.24 -13.37
C TYR A 16 21.38 12.35 -12.15
N ALA A 17 21.26 12.97 -10.98
CA ALA A 17 20.84 12.26 -9.78
C ALA A 17 19.51 11.61 -10.13
N ALA A 18 19.49 10.28 -10.19
CA ALA A 18 18.30 9.53 -10.50
C ALA A 18 17.24 9.96 -9.48
N ALA A 19 16.11 10.49 -9.96
CA ALA A 19 14.99 10.81 -9.09
C ALA A 19 14.64 9.54 -8.30
N PRO A 20 14.36 9.64 -7.00
CA PRO A 20 14.03 8.47 -6.19
C PRO A 20 12.88 7.72 -6.87
N SER A 21 13.05 6.41 -7.02
CA SER A 21 12.02 5.56 -7.62
C SER A 21 10.68 5.81 -6.92
N PRO A 22 9.56 5.93 -7.65
CA PRO A 22 8.27 6.13 -7.01
C PRO A 22 7.97 4.98 -6.03
N LEU A 23 7.20 5.28 -4.97
CA LEU A 23 6.74 4.24 -4.05
C LEU A 23 5.98 3.16 -4.82
N PRO A 24 6.17 1.87 -4.47
CA PRO A 24 5.35 0.79 -5.02
C PRO A 24 3.87 1.08 -4.84
N LEU A 25 3.08 0.85 -5.89
CA LEU A 25 1.65 1.12 -5.88
C LEU A 25 0.87 -0.06 -5.30
N LEU A 26 -0.07 0.23 -4.39
CA LEU A 26 -1.01 -0.76 -3.89
C LEU A 26 -1.96 -1.17 -5.03
N ARG A 27 -1.93 -2.44 -5.40
CA ARG A 27 -2.71 -2.96 -6.55
C ARG A 27 -4.10 -3.44 -6.14
N PRO A 28 -5.07 -3.45 -7.07
CA PRO A 28 -6.39 -4.04 -6.82
C PRO A 28 -6.32 -5.54 -6.51
N PRO A 29 -7.39 -6.10 -5.91
CA PRO A 29 -7.50 -7.54 -5.64
C PRO A 29 -7.16 -8.41 -6.84
N GLY A 30 -6.38 -9.46 -6.61
CA GLY A 30 -6.01 -10.42 -7.65
C GLY A 30 -4.86 -10.00 -8.56
N ALA A 31 -4.22 -8.84 -8.33
CA ALA A 31 -3.05 -8.43 -9.12
C ALA A 31 -1.87 -9.39 -8.93
N GLY A 32 -1.69 -9.92 -7.71
CA GLY A 32 -0.62 -10.83 -7.38
C GLY A 32 0.77 -10.21 -7.53
N GLU A 33 1.71 -10.97 -8.08
CA GLU A 33 3.09 -10.56 -8.24
C GLU A 33 3.22 -9.38 -9.23
N PRO A 34 3.99 -8.30 -8.90
CA PRO A 34 4.06 -7.07 -9.70
C PRO A 34 4.51 -7.25 -11.15
N ALA A 35 5.49 -8.10 -11.42
CA ALA A 35 5.97 -8.30 -12.79
C ALA A 35 4.94 -9.03 -13.67
N ARG A 36 4.23 -10.01 -13.12
CA ARG A 36 3.13 -10.70 -13.80
C ARG A 36 1.99 -9.73 -14.10
N PHE A 37 1.60 -8.91 -13.14
CA PHE A 37 0.58 -7.89 -13.32
C PHE A 37 0.96 -6.90 -14.42
N ALA A 38 2.19 -6.36 -14.38
CA ALA A 38 2.68 -5.40 -15.37
C ALA A 38 2.71 -5.97 -16.80
N ALA A 39 3.02 -7.27 -16.94
CA ALA A 39 3.05 -7.94 -18.23
C ALA A 39 1.64 -8.16 -18.86
N ARG A 40 0.60 -8.26 -18.03
CA ARG A 40 -0.77 -8.56 -18.46
C ARG A 40 -1.69 -7.34 -18.52
N CYS A 41 -1.39 -6.28 -17.75
CA CYS A 41 -2.26 -5.11 -17.67
C CYS A 41 -2.17 -4.23 -18.92
N VAL A 42 -3.24 -4.18 -19.68
CA VAL A 42 -3.38 -3.34 -20.89
C VAL A 42 -3.94 -1.94 -20.58
N ARG A 43 -4.08 -1.55 -19.33
CA ARG A 43 -4.54 -0.22 -18.88
C ARG A 43 -5.91 0.19 -19.43
N CYS A 44 -6.81 -0.76 -19.64
CA CYS A 44 -8.12 -0.54 -20.28
C CYS A 44 -9.15 0.19 -19.38
N GLY A 45 -8.89 0.37 -18.08
CA GLY A 45 -9.76 1.09 -17.15
C GLY A 45 -10.99 0.31 -16.64
N ARG A 46 -11.32 -0.87 -17.18
CA ARG A 46 -12.54 -1.61 -16.80
C ARG A 46 -12.65 -1.92 -15.30
N CYS A 47 -11.53 -2.19 -14.62
CA CYS A 47 -11.53 -2.42 -13.18
C CYS A 47 -11.87 -1.16 -12.36
N LEU A 48 -11.56 0.05 -12.90
CA LEU A 48 -11.93 1.31 -12.27
C LEU A 48 -13.46 1.50 -12.34
N GLU A 49 -14.03 1.30 -13.54
CA GLU A 49 -15.47 1.44 -13.78
C GLU A 49 -16.29 0.39 -13.02
N ALA A 50 -15.78 -0.84 -12.93
CA ALA A 50 -16.44 -1.93 -12.24
C ALA A 50 -16.43 -1.77 -10.70
N CYS A 51 -15.62 -0.88 -10.13
CA CYS A 51 -15.54 -0.69 -8.68
C CYS A 51 -16.72 0.13 -8.17
N PRO A 52 -17.69 -0.46 -7.42
CA PRO A 52 -18.86 0.26 -6.95
C PRO A 52 -18.52 1.34 -5.89
N TYR A 53 -17.33 1.26 -5.33
CA TYR A 53 -16.83 2.20 -4.31
C TYR A 53 -15.83 3.22 -4.87
N GLN A 54 -15.52 3.16 -6.16
CA GLN A 54 -14.55 4.05 -6.81
C GLN A 54 -13.18 4.07 -6.09
N ALA A 55 -12.78 2.92 -5.53
CA ALA A 55 -11.52 2.82 -4.77
C ALA A 55 -10.29 2.64 -5.68
N ILE A 56 -10.49 2.30 -6.95
CA ILE A 56 -9.42 2.05 -7.91
C ILE A 56 -9.24 3.28 -8.79
N HIS A 57 -8.01 3.78 -8.86
CA HIS A 57 -7.63 4.94 -9.64
C HIS A 57 -6.60 4.56 -10.70
N ALA A 58 -6.49 5.37 -11.77
CA ALA A 58 -5.38 5.28 -12.70
C ALA A 58 -4.15 5.96 -12.11
N ALA A 59 -2.99 5.30 -12.15
CA ALA A 59 -1.75 5.89 -11.70
C ALA A 59 -1.40 7.14 -12.53
N PRO A 60 -0.88 8.20 -11.90
CA PRO A 60 -0.59 9.45 -12.57
C PRO A 60 0.52 9.28 -13.61
N LEU A 61 0.60 10.18 -14.59
CA LEU A 61 1.54 10.09 -15.70
C LEU A 61 3.02 10.14 -15.24
N ASN A 62 3.31 10.78 -14.11
CA ASN A 62 4.63 10.81 -13.51
C ASN A 62 5.02 9.52 -12.77
N ALA A 63 4.15 8.52 -12.72
CA ALA A 63 4.47 7.20 -12.19
C ALA A 63 5.37 6.36 -13.14
N GLY A 64 5.90 6.94 -14.19
CA GLY A 64 6.82 6.31 -15.11
C GLY A 64 6.20 5.07 -15.80
N ARG A 65 6.83 3.91 -15.67
CA ARG A 65 6.35 2.66 -16.30
C ARG A 65 4.99 2.20 -15.79
N GLU A 66 4.58 2.65 -14.62
CA GLU A 66 3.30 2.33 -14.00
C GLU A 66 2.18 3.31 -14.33
N ALA A 67 2.47 4.36 -15.11
CA ALA A 67 1.48 5.35 -15.53
C ALA A 67 0.22 4.68 -16.11
N SER A 68 -0.94 5.20 -15.73
CA SER A 68 -2.27 4.72 -16.12
C SER A 68 -2.61 3.28 -15.69
N THR A 69 -1.76 2.61 -14.93
CA THR A 69 -2.13 1.31 -14.35
C THR A 69 -3.04 1.50 -13.13
N PRO A 70 -3.95 0.54 -12.83
CA PRO A 70 -4.85 0.66 -11.69
C PRO A 70 -4.10 0.55 -10.37
N PHE A 71 -4.45 1.42 -9.41
CA PHE A 71 -3.92 1.39 -8.05
C PHE A 71 -4.98 1.82 -7.04
N LEU A 72 -4.73 1.55 -5.76
CA LEU A 72 -5.52 1.96 -4.62
C LEU A 72 -4.78 3.02 -3.82
N ASN A 73 -5.47 4.08 -3.43
CA ASN A 73 -5.01 5.00 -2.40
C ASN A 73 -5.75 4.66 -1.09
N ALA A 74 -5.14 3.78 -0.30
CA ALA A 74 -5.78 3.24 0.90
C ALA A 74 -6.23 4.34 1.86
N ARG A 75 -5.45 5.42 2.02
CA ARG A 75 -5.80 6.53 2.91
C ARG A 75 -7.00 7.34 2.43
N ALA A 76 -7.10 7.57 1.13
CA ALA A 76 -8.21 8.34 0.56
C ALA A 76 -9.47 7.47 0.42
N GLN A 77 -9.36 6.32 -0.24
CA GLN A 77 -10.47 5.40 -0.48
C GLN A 77 -9.98 3.95 -0.51
N ALA A 78 -10.15 3.25 0.61
CA ALA A 78 -9.75 1.86 0.76
C ALA A 78 -10.66 0.88 0.01
N CYS A 79 -10.12 -0.28 -0.33
CA CYS A 79 -10.87 -1.37 -0.92
C CYS A 79 -11.88 -1.94 0.09
N ARG A 80 -13.14 -2.13 -0.33
CA ARG A 80 -14.20 -2.69 0.54
C ARG A 80 -14.21 -4.21 0.57
N LEU A 81 -13.28 -4.85 -0.12
CA LEU A 81 -13.12 -6.30 -0.15
C LEU A 81 -14.44 -7.03 -0.48
N CYS A 82 -15.02 -6.68 -1.65
CA CYS A 82 -16.27 -7.24 -2.15
C CYS A 82 -16.19 -8.76 -2.23
N ARG A 83 -17.32 -9.46 -2.04
CA ARG A 83 -17.36 -10.93 -2.11
C ARG A 83 -17.18 -11.46 -3.53
N ASP A 84 -17.66 -10.71 -4.51
CA ASP A 84 -17.71 -11.05 -5.94
C ASP A 84 -16.58 -10.43 -6.77
N PHE A 85 -15.72 -9.62 -6.15
CA PHE A 85 -14.57 -8.94 -6.78
C PHE A 85 -14.87 -8.41 -8.19
N PRO A 86 -15.82 -7.49 -8.37
CA PRO A 86 -16.25 -7.04 -9.70
C PRO A 86 -15.11 -6.46 -10.54
N CYS A 87 -14.09 -5.89 -9.90
CA CYS A 87 -12.89 -5.40 -10.57
C CYS A 87 -12.06 -6.52 -11.21
N ALA A 88 -11.93 -7.68 -10.55
CA ALA A 88 -11.24 -8.84 -11.12
C ALA A 88 -12.10 -9.50 -12.21
N ALA A 89 -13.42 -9.64 -11.98
CA ALA A 89 -14.35 -10.18 -12.97
C ALA A 89 -14.37 -9.38 -14.28
N ALA A 90 -14.20 -8.05 -14.20
CA ALA A 90 -14.19 -7.17 -15.36
C ALA A 90 -12.84 -7.16 -16.12
N CYS A 91 -11.79 -7.83 -15.61
CA CYS A 91 -10.45 -7.79 -16.20
C CYS A 91 -10.36 -8.71 -17.44
N PRO A 92 -10.25 -8.19 -18.68
CA PRO A 92 -10.30 -9.02 -19.88
C PRO A 92 -9.03 -9.82 -20.13
N THR A 93 -7.90 -9.41 -19.52
CA THR A 93 -6.58 -10.03 -19.76
C THR A 93 -6.15 -10.96 -18.63
N GLY A 94 -6.95 -11.07 -17.56
CA GLY A 94 -6.56 -11.81 -16.37
C GLY A 94 -5.36 -11.20 -15.61
N ALA A 95 -5.09 -9.90 -15.83
CA ALA A 95 -4.11 -9.18 -15.01
C ALA A 95 -4.55 -9.13 -13.54
N LEU A 96 -5.86 -9.05 -13.31
CA LEU A 96 -6.50 -9.29 -12.02
C LEU A 96 -7.13 -10.68 -12.06
N GLU A 97 -6.59 -11.61 -11.29
CA GLU A 97 -7.16 -12.94 -11.14
C GLU A 97 -8.25 -12.94 -10.06
N MET A 98 -9.30 -13.72 -10.26
CA MET A 98 -10.37 -13.82 -9.28
C MET A 98 -9.86 -14.47 -7.99
N PRO A 99 -9.82 -13.76 -6.84
CA PRO A 99 -9.45 -14.38 -5.58
C PRO A 99 -10.48 -15.45 -5.18
N ALA A 100 -10.00 -16.59 -4.66
CA ALA A 100 -10.88 -17.67 -4.21
C ALA A 100 -11.73 -17.26 -2.99
N GLU A 101 -11.16 -16.42 -2.14
CA GLU A 101 -11.79 -15.88 -0.94
C GLU A 101 -11.24 -14.48 -0.64
N ARG A 102 -11.88 -13.77 0.31
CA ARG A 102 -11.51 -12.38 0.60
C ARG A 102 -10.08 -12.21 1.10
N LYS A 103 -9.57 -13.12 1.93
CA LYS A 103 -8.18 -13.06 2.41
C LYS A 103 -7.17 -13.34 1.28
N ALA A 104 -7.53 -14.12 0.27
CA ALA A 104 -6.70 -14.40 -0.90
C ALA A 104 -6.58 -13.19 -1.87
N ALA A 105 -7.16 -12.03 -1.56
CA ALA A 105 -7.02 -10.83 -2.38
C ALA A 105 -5.57 -10.32 -2.48
N ALA A 106 -4.74 -10.62 -1.48
CA ALA A 106 -3.27 -10.47 -1.45
C ALA A 106 -2.73 -9.18 -2.07
N MET A 107 -3.33 -8.05 -1.71
CA MET A 107 -2.93 -6.72 -2.21
C MET A 107 -1.67 -6.20 -1.51
N GLY A 108 -1.47 -6.60 -0.26
CA GLY A 108 -0.38 -6.19 0.61
C GLY A 108 -0.65 -6.58 2.05
N VAL A 109 0.18 -6.09 2.97
CA VAL A 109 0.06 -6.36 4.41
C VAL A 109 0.04 -5.04 5.18
N ALA A 110 -0.83 -4.92 6.17
CA ALA A 110 -0.87 -3.77 7.06
C ALA A 110 0.25 -3.84 8.10
N VAL A 111 1.01 -2.77 8.25
CA VAL A 111 2.11 -2.63 9.21
C VAL A 111 1.78 -1.52 10.19
N ILE A 112 1.95 -1.77 11.49
CA ILE A 112 1.68 -0.83 12.57
C ILE A 112 3.00 -0.20 13.02
N ASN A 113 3.01 1.12 13.11
CA ASN A 113 4.05 1.87 13.81
C ASN A 113 3.64 2.02 15.28
N GLU A 114 4.31 1.28 16.15
CA GLU A 114 4.01 1.27 17.59
C GLU A 114 4.30 2.62 18.25
N ASP A 115 5.29 3.38 17.75
CA ASP A 115 5.68 4.68 18.30
C ASP A 115 4.61 5.76 18.10
N THR A 116 3.80 5.65 17.05
CA THR A 116 2.75 6.62 16.73
C THR A 116 1.35 6.10 17.01
N CYS A 117 1.21 4.80 17.27
CA CYS A 117 -0.09 4.18 17.52
C CYS A 117 -0.63 4.54 18.91
N LEU A 118 -1.82 5.16 18.95
CA LEU A 118 -2.48 5.59 20.17
C LEU A 118 -2.63 4.46 21.19
N SER A 119 -2.82 3.24 20.74
CA SER A 119 -2.99 2.08 21.60
C SER A 119 -1.71 1.74 22.36
N PHE A 120 -0.57 1.75 21.67
CA PHE A 120 0.74 1.54 22.30
C PHE A 120 1.16 2.71 23.19
N GLN A 121 0.63 3.92 22.95
CA GLN A 121 0.80 5.08 23.81
C GLN A 121 -0.12 5.05 25.06
N GLY A 122 -0.84 3.95 25.28
CA GLY A 122 -1.67 3.74 26.46
C GLY A 122 -3.09 4.29 26.37
N MET A 123 -3.51 4.75 25.20
CA MET A 123 -4.91 5.11 24.95
C MET A 123 -5.69 3.88 24.45
N ARG A 124 -6.94 3.74 24.85
CA ARG A 124 -7.79 2.68 24.27
C ARG A 124 -8.18 3.04 22.84
N CYS A 125 -7.55 2.39 21.86
CA CYS A 125 -7.86 2.57 20.46
C CYS A 125 -8.01 1.21 19.76
N GLU A 126 -9.20 0.94 19.20
CA GLU A 126 -9.54 -0.30 18.50
C GLU A 126 -10.01 -0.02 17.07
N VAL A 127 -9.71 1.16 16.51
CA VAL A 127 -10.29 1.62 15.23
C VAL A 127 -9.89 0.72 14.07
N CYS A 128 -8.61 0.35 13.96
CA CYS A 128 -8.10 -0.54 12.90
C CYS A 128 -8.71 -1.95 13.00
N TYR A 129 -8.82 -2.49 14.21
CA TYR A 129 -9.45 -3.77 14.48
C TYR A 129 -10.92 -3.77 14.06
N ARG A 130 -11.71 -2.77 14.49
CA ARG A 130 -13.14 -2.65 14.16
C ARG A 130 -13.41 -2.33 12.68
N ALA A 131 -12.42 -1.73 11.99
CA ALA A 131 -12.54 -1.43 10.57
C ALA A 131 -12.23 -2.63 9.68
N CYS A 132 -11.60 -3.68 10.22
CA CYS A 132 -11.16 -4.83 9.43
C CYS A 132 -12.35 -5.71 9.01
N PRO A 133 -12.52 -6.00 7.71
CA PRO A 133 -13.57 -6.92 7.26
C PRO A 133 -13.24 -8.40 7.55
N LEU A 134 -12.00 -8.68 8.00
CA LEU A 134 -11.49 -9.97 8.45
C LEU A 134 -11.08 -9.88 9.92
N ILE A 135 -11.96 -9.29 10.73
CA ILE A 135 -11.79 -9.13 12.17
C ILE A 135 -11.62 -10.51 12.82
N ASP A 136 -10.74 -10.61 13.83
CA ASP A 136 -10.34 -11.84 14.51
C ASP A 136 -9.58 -12.87 13.65
N GLU A 137 -9.55 -12.70 12.34
CA GLU A 137 -8.70 -13.46 11.42
C GLU A 137 -7.41 -12.69 11.12
N ALA A 138 -7.51 -11.59 10.35
CA ALA A 138 -6.36 -10.81 9.88
C ALA A 138 -5.85 -9.77 10.88
N ILE A 139 -6.62 -9.43 11.90
CA ILE A 139 -6.22 -8.52 12.97
C ILE A 139 -6.86 -8.93 14.29
N ARG A 140 -6.06 -8.90 15.36
CA ARG A 140 -6.49 -9.23 16.74
C ARG A 140 -6.05 -8.13 17.70
N ILE A 141 -6.67 -8.08 18.88
CA ILE A 141 -6.20 -7.26 20.00
C ILE A 141 -5.51 -8.17 21.01
N ASP A 142 -4.24 -7.91 21.25
CA ASP A 142 -3.48 -8.54 22.32
C ASP A 142 -3.53 -7.62 23.56
N TYR A 143 -3.96 -8.18 24.69
CA TYR A 143 -4.07 -7.45 25.96
C TYR A 143 -2.77 -7.62 26.74
N ARG A 144 -1.91 -6.62 26.66
CA ARG A 144 -0.59 -6.64 27.34
C ARG A 144 -0.65 -5.88 28.65
N PRO A 145 0.01 -6.38 29.71
CA PRO A 145 0.19 -5.59 30.93
C PRO A 145 0.88 -4.26 30.61
N ARG A 146 0.42 -3.19 31.27
CA ARG A 146 1.08 -1.89 31.18
C ARG A 146 2.15 -1.80 32.25
N GLU A 147 3.37 -1.44 31.87
CA GLU A 147 4.47 -1.29 32.82
C GLU A 147 4.13 -0.21 33.87
N GLY A 148 4.28 -0.56 35.14
CA GLY A 148 3.97 0.34 36.27
C GLY A 148 2.48 0.56 36.56
N ASP A 149 1.56 -0.13 35.87
CA ASP A 149 0.11 0.00 36.07
C ASP A 149 -0.54 -1.40 36.17
N ALA A 150 -0.99 -1.75 37.38
CA ALA A 150 -1.62 -3.06 37.64
C ALA A 150 -3.11 -3.13 37.23
N ILE A 151 -3.72 -2.02 36.82
CA ILE A 151 -5.16 -1.92 36.56
C ILE A 151 -5.44 -1.86 35.06
N HIS A 152 -4.60 -1.16 34.29
CA HIS A 152 -4.84 -0.93 32.88
C HIS A 152 -3.96 -1.81 31.98
N ALA A 153 -4.55 -2.29 30.90
CA ALA A 153 -3.85 -3.03 29.85
C ALA A 153 -3.62 -2.15 28.60
N VAL A 154 -2.57 -2.45 27.87
CA VAL A 154 -2.37 -1.98 26.50
C VAL A 154 -3.20 -2.85 25.56
N PHE A 155 -4.06 -2.24 24.75
CA PHE A 155 -4.86 -2.92 23.72
C PHE A 155 -4.05 -3.01 22.43
N ALA A 156 -3.01 -3.83 22.39
CA ALA A 156 -2.07 -3.91 21.29
C ALA A 156 -2.72 -4.56 20.05
N PRO A 157 -3.00 -3.81 18.96
CA PRO A 157 -3.46 -4.44 17.74
C PRO A 157 -2.32 -5.24 17.11
N GLN A 158 -2.61 -6.46 16.68
CA GLN A 158 -1.69 -7.35 15.96
C GLN A 158 -2.29 -7.69 14.61
N VAL A 159 -1.52 -7.49 13.54
CA VAL A 159 -1.85 -7.94 12.19
C VAL A 159 -1.33 -9.37 12.02
N ILE A 160 -2.14 -10.23 11.43
CA ILE A 160 -1.77 -11.58 11.03
C ILE A 160 -1.50 -11.52 9.53
N ASP A 161 -0.22 -11.51 9.17
CA ASP A 161 0.25 -11.21 7.81
C ASP A 161 -0.35 -12.15 6.76
N GLU A 162 -0.43 -13.44 7.08
CA GLU A 162 -0.93 -14.51 6.20
C GLU A 162 -2.42 -14.36 5.87
N ASP A 163 -3.19 -13.77 6.77
CA ASP A 163 -4.63 -13.56 6.62
C ASP A 163 -4.98 -12.13 6.21
N CYS A 164 -3.99 -11.22 6.16
CA CYS A 164 -4.20 -9.83 5.78
C CYS A 164 -4.37 -9.68 4.27
N ALA A 165 -5.55 -9.27 3.84
CA ALA A 165 -5.84 -9.00 2.42
C ALA A 165 -5.22 -7.71 1.88
N GLY A 166 -4.70 -6.81 2.73
CA GLY A 166 -4.15 -5.52 2.32
C GLY A 166 -5.19 -4.51 1.82
N CYS A 167 -6.43 -4.60 2.28
CA CYS A 167 -7.54 -3.76 1.76
C CYS A 167 -7.44 -2.28 2.12
N GLY A 168 -6.70 -1.91 3.16
CA GLY A 168 -6.44 -0.54 3.57
C GLY A 168 -7.53 0.12 4.42
N LEU A 169 -8.60 -0.57 4.81
CA LEU A 169 -9.63 0.00 5.66
C LEU A 169 -9.11 0.43 7.05
N CYS A 170 -8.15 -0.30 7.59
CA CYS A 170 -7.46 0.08 8.83
C CYS A 170 -6.66 1.37 8.66
N GLU A 171 -5.95 1.54 7.54
CA GLU A 171 -5.22 2.77 7.20
C GLU A 171 -6.18 3.95 6.98
N GLN A 172 -7.25 3.75 6.23
CA GLN A 172 -8.25 4.79 5.96
C GLN A 172 -8.89 5.33 7.25
N ARG A 173 -9.15 4.46 8.21
CA ARG A 173 -9.85 4.78 9.45
C ARG A 173 -8.95 5.20 10.60
N CYS A 174 -7.64 5.03 10.46
CA CYS A 174 -6.69 5.40 11.51
C CYS A 174 -6.84 6.88 11.89
N PRO A 175 -7.05 7.19 13.19
CA PRO A 175 -7.20 8.58 13.65
C PRO A 175 -5.89 9.36 13.61
N VAL A 176 -4.74 8.67 13.64
CA VAL A 176 -3.43 9.28 13.46
C VAL A 176 -3.26 9.66 11.98
N SER A 177 -2.80 10.87 11.72
CA SER A 177 -2.64 11.39 10.36
C SER A 177 -1.32 12.12 10.10
N ASP A 178 -0.59 12.45 11.14
CA ASP A 178 0.65 13.24 11.08
C ASP A 178 1.77 12.53 11.86
N PRO A 179 2.93 12.31 11.25
CA PRO A 179 3.31 12.55 9.83
C PRO A 179 2.64 11.58 8.86
N ALA A 180 2.16 10.45 9.34
CA ALA A 180 1.47 9.40 8.58
C ALA A 180 0.50 8.63 9.49
N PRO A 181 -0.43 7.83 8.95
CA PRO A 181 -1.22 6.91 9.74
C PRO A 181 -0.32 5.93 10.51
N ALA A 182 -0.68 5.65 11.77
CA ALA A 182 0.05 4.68 12.59
C ALA A 182 -0.10 3.22 12.08
N ILE A 183 -0.95 2.97 11.10
CA ILE A 183 -1.05 1.71 10.37
C ILE A 183 -1.13 2.01 8.88
N VAL A 184 -0.24 1.43 8.10
CA VAL A 184 -0.16 1.61 6.65
C VAL A 184 -0.13 0.27 5.95
N VAL A 185 -0.68 0.20 4.73
CA VAL A 185 -0.61 -1.03 3.92
C VAL A 185 0.62 -0.97 3.03
N VAL A 186 1.50 -1.94 3.22
CA VAL A 186 2.67 -2.18 2.37
C VAL A 186 2.24 -3.06 1.20
N PRO A 187 2.41 -2.62 -0.05
CA PRO A 187 2.04 -3.40 -1.23
C PRO A 187 2.81 -4.72 -1.33
N THR A 188 2.18 -5.74 -1.90
CA THR A 188 2.83 -7.03 -2.20
C THR A 188 4.11 -6.83 -2.99
N GLY A 189 5.19 -7.47 -2.55
CA GLY A 189 6.52 -7.38 -3.17
C GLY A 189 7.32 -6.13 -2.80
N ALA A 190 6.80 -5.24 -1.95
CA ALA A 190 7.53 -4.10 -1.43
C ALA A 190 8.30 -4.47 -0.15
N ASP A 191 9.47 -3.84 0.04
CA ASP A 191 10.17 -3.89 1.32
C ASP A 191 9.43 -3.03 2.36
N ALA A 192 9.02 -3.65 3.46
CA ALA A 192 8.16 -3.01 4.46
C ALA A 192 8.86 -1.85 5.16
N ALA A 193 10.12 -2.01 5.56
CA ALA A 193 10.87 -0.98 6.27
C ALA A 193 11.12 0.24 5.38
N ALA A 194 11.60 0.02 4.16
CA ALA A 194 11.83 1.09 3.19
C ALA A 194 10.52 1.80 2.78
N TYR A 195 9.42 1.06 2.65
CA TYR A 195 8.12 1.64 2.30
C TYR A 195 7.57 2.52 3.43
N THR A 196 7.58 2.03 4.67
CA THR A 196 7.08 2.79 5.82
C THR A 196 7.93 4.01 6.12
N ALA A 197 9.27 3.91 6.09
CA ALA A 197 10.18 5.05 6.27
C ALA A 197 9.86 6.18 5.27
N ARG A 198 9.71 5.85 3.99
CA ARG A 198 9.36 6.83 2.95
C ARG A 198 7.96 7.42 3.12
N ARG A 199 7.01 6.65 3.63
CA ARG A 199 5.65 7.13 3.94
C ARG A 199 5.64 8.09 5.13
N ASN A 200 6.55 7.89 6.10
CA ASN A 200 6.71 8.74 7.29
C ASN A 200 7.59 9.99 7.02
N GLY A 201 8.19 10.11 5.83
CA GLY A 201 9.09 11.21 5.50
C GLY A 201 10.48 11.08 6.11
N GLU A 202 10.89 9.87 6.47
CA GLU A 202 12.18 9.54 7.10
C GLU A 202 13.28 9.19 6.08
N ALA A 203 12.95 9.18 4.76
CA ALA A 203 13.85 8.78 3.66
C ALA A 203 14.02 9.87 2.59
#